data_78a5947a140698449a056e83bd88dd64
#
_entry.id   78a5947a140698449a056e83bd88dd64
#
_cell.length_a   1.000
_cell.length_b   1.000
_cell.length_c   1.000
_cell.angle_alpha   90.00
_cell.angle_beta   90.00
_cell.angle_gamma   90.00
#
_symmetry.space_group_name_H-M   'P 1'
#
loop_
_entity.id
_entity.type
_entity.pdbx_description
1 polymer ?
#
loop_
_entity_poly.entity_id
_entity_poly.type
_entity_poly.pdbx_seq_one_letter_code
_entity_poly.pdbx_strand_id
1 'polypeptide(L)'
;MAAREFTEEELAKVNEEMFKKMNIEMKHPSKEELEKEIINYLSKTQACSLATCGKDGVPRISVVDYVNEGLTIYIFSEGGKKFENLKENNKAAIGIGTSTKTFKAVRGVNICGAAEVFTEDDEGFAHGMELFRPIFKNFEKQIGIPIEFPKGMMKIIRVTPTKMVYYHNNKGISNAHWEAE
;
A
#
# COMPACT_ATOMS: atom_id res chain seq x y z
N MET A 1 -21.22 -29.27 9.55
CA MET A 1 -20.11 -29.83 8.75
C MET A 1 -18.95 -28.86 8.90
N ALA A 2 -17.79 -29.30 9.38
CA ALA A 2 -16.58 -28.45 9.37
C ALA A 2 -16.22 -28.19 7.90
N ALA A 3 -15.92 -26.92 7.57
CA ALA A 3 -15.45 -26.56 6.25
C ALA A 3 -14.12 -27.29 5.99
N ARG A 4 -13.99 -27.94 4.83
CA ARG A 4 -12.73 -28.56 4.43
C ARG A 4 -11.70 -27.44 4.22
N GLU A 5 -10.57 -27.51 4.88
CA GLU A 5 -9.44 -26.67 4.59
C GLU A 5 -8.72 -27.17 3.33
N PHE A 6 -8.46 -26.26 2.39
CA PHE A 6 -7.70 -26.55 1.19
C PHE A 6 -6.21 -26.33 1.46
N THR A 7 -5.37 -27.20 0.93
CA THR A 7 -3.93 -26.98 0.95
C THR A 7 -3.53 -25.87 -0.03
N GLU A 8 -2.35 -25.26 0.18
CA GLU A 8 -1.82 -24.26 -0.76
C GLU A 8 -1.69 -24.81 -2.19
N GLU A 9 -1.30 -26.09 -2.33
CA GLU A 9 -1.20 -26.76 -3.63
C GLU A 9 -2.57 -26.92 -4.31
N GLU A 10 -3.61 -27.26 -3.57
CA GLU A 10 -4.97 -27.36 -4.09
C GLU A 10 -5.48 -25.99 -4.55
N LEU A 11 -5.22 -24.93 -3.78
CA LEU A 11 -5.59 -23.57 -4.16
C LEU A 11 -4.82 -23.08 -5.39
N ALA A 12 -3.53 -23.42 -5.51
CA ALA A 12 -2.72 -23.10 -6.69
C ALA A 12 -3.30 -23.75 -7.96
N LYS A 13 -3.66 -25.02 -7.90
CA LYS A 13 -4.29 -25.75 -9.03
C LYS A 13 -5.63 -25.12 -9.45
N VAL A 14 -6.47 -24.74 -8.48
CA VAL A 14 -7.76 -24.07 -8.77
C VAL A 14 -7.51 -22.72 -9.46
N ASN A 15 -6.54 -21.96 -9.00
CA ASN A 15 -6.17 -20.69 -9.62
C ASN A 15 -5.67 -20.90 -11.06
N GLU A 16 -4.77 -21.88 -11.28
CA GLU A 16 -4.23 -22.18 -12.60
C GLU A 16 -5.34 -22.54 -13.60
N GLU A 17 -6.26 -23.42 -13.19
CA GLU A 17 -7.42 -23.79 -14.02
C GLU A 17 -8.30 -22.58 -14.34
N MET A 18 -8.51 -21.69 -13.38
CA MET A 18 -9.31 -20.48 -13.56
C MET A 18 -8.67 -19.51 -14.57
N PHE A 19 -7.37 -19.27 -14.46
CA PHE A 19 -6.62 -18.45 -15.41
C PHE A 19 -6.65 -19.06 -16.81
N LYS A 20 -6.46 -20.39 -16.94
CA LYS A 20 -6.53 -21.12 -18.20
C LYS A 20 -7.91 -20.98 -18.87
N LYS A 21 -9.00 -21.13 -18.11
CA LYS A 21 -10.38 -20.93 -18.63
C LYS A 21 -10.62 -19.53 -19.13
N MET A 22 -9.88 -18.54 -18.65
CA MET A 22 -9.95 -17.14 -19.07
C MET A 22 -8.99 -16.78 -20.19
N ASN A 23 -8.25 -17.74 -20.74
CA ASN A 23 -7.18 -17.52 -21.72
C ASN A 23 -6.12 -16.52 -21.23
N ILE A 24 -5.70 -16.66 -19.96
CA ILE A 24 -4.63 -15.88 -19.35
C ILE A 24 -3.53 -16.85 -18.96
N GLU A 25 -2.33 -16.64 -19.47
CA GLU A 25 -1.14 -17.38 -19.07
C GLU A 25 -0.65 -16.91 -17.72
N MET A 26 -0.44 -17.83 -16.78
CA MET A 26 0.12 -17.50 -15.47
C MET A 26 1.60 -17.17 -15.59
N LYS A 27 2.04 -16.15 -14.84
CA LYS A 27 3.41 -15.65 -14.81
C LYS A 27 3.96 -15.70 -13.40
N HIS A 28 5.22 -16.06 -13.31
CA HIS A 28 6.02 -16.07 -12.07
C HIS A 28 7.19 -15.09 -12.25
N PRO A 29 6.95 -13.78 -12.03
CA PRO A 29 7.99 -12.77 -12.25
C PRO A 29 9.18 -12.98 -11.31
N SER A 30 10.40 -12.64 -11.77
CA SER A 30 11.57 -12.52 -10.89
C SER A 30 11.34 -11.42 -9.84
N LYS A 31 12.20 -11.35 -8.82
CA LYS A 31 12.10 -10.30 -7.78
C LYS A 31 12.14 -8.90 -8.40
N GLU A 32 13.07 -8.68 -9.34
CA GLU A 32 13.24 -7.38 -10.00
C GLU A 32 12.05 -7.03 -10.92
N GLU A 33 11.48 -8.02 -11.61
CA GLU A 33 10.28 -7.81 -12.43
C GLU A 33 9.07 -7.49 -11.56
N LEU A 34 8.93 -8.21 -10.43
CA LEU A 34 7.85 -7.98 -9.47
C LEU A 34 7.95 -6.59 -8.85
N GLU A 35 9.14 -6.14 -8.44
CA GLU A 35 9.38 -4.79 -7.93
C GLU A 35 8.95 -3.72 -8.93
N LYS A 36 9.35 -3.85 -10.20
CA LYS A 36 8.94 -2.92 -11.28
C LYS A 36 7.42 -2.87 -11.45
N GLU A 37 6.76 -4.04 -11.39
CA GLU A 37 5.29 -4.13 -11.48
C GLU A 37 4.62 -3.45 -10.29
N ILE A 38 5.11 -3.67 -9.08
CA ILE A 38 4.58 -3.06 -7.86
C ILE A 38 4.78 -1.54 -7.91
N ILE A 39 6.00 -1.07 -8.18
CA ILE A 39 6.31 0.38 -8.25
C ILE A 39 5.43 1.08 -9.29
N ASN A 40 5.28 0.49 -10.49
CA ASN A 40 4.40 1.03 -11.54
C ASN A 40 2.90 1.01 -11.13
N TYR A 41 2.50 0.13 -10.24
CA TYR A 41 1.14 0.13 -9.69
C TYR A 41 0.97 1.22 -8.64
N LEU A 42 1.88 1.29 -7.68
CA LEU A 42 1.88 2.28 -6.62
C LEU A 42 1.86 3.71 -7.16
N SER A 43 2.65 4.00 -8.20
CA SER A 43 2.72 5.33 -8.82
C SER A 43 1.45 5.77 -9.57
N LYS A 44 0.51 4.85 -9.81
CA LYS A 44 -0.75 5.12 -10.52
C LYS A 44 -1.97 5.16 -9.60
N THR A 45 -1.77 4.91 -8.32
CA THR A 45 -2.82 4.95 -7.30
C THR A 45 -2.44 5.96 -6.23
N GLN A 46 -3.42 6.55 -5.55
CA GLN A 46 -3.18 7.63 -4.58
C GLN A 46 -3.76 7.32 -3.20
N ALA A 47 -4.73 6.42 -3.10
CA ALA A 47 -5.37 6.10 -1.84
C ALA A 47 -5.03 4.68 -1.38
N CYS A 48 -4.86 4.51 -0.09
CA CYS A 48 -4.65 3.22 0.54
C CYS A 48 -5.43 3.08 1.86
N SER A 49 -5.57 1.85 2.31
CA SER A 49 -6.03 1.51 3.65
C SER A 49 -4.81 1.21 4.52
N LEU A 50 -4.50 2.10 5.45
CA LEU A 50 -3.44 1.92 6.44
C LEU A 50 -4.01 1.26 7.68
N ALA A 51 -3.54 0.07 8.02
CA ALA A 51 -3.86 -0.63 9.27
C ALA A 51 -2.73 -0.45 10.29
N THR A 52 -3.11 -0.12 11.52
CA THR A 52 -2.23 0.01 12.68
C THR A 52 -2.85 -0.65 13.89
N CYS A 53 -2.02 -1.08 14.86
CA CYS A 53 -2.47 -1.71 16.09
C CYS A 53 -1.57 -1.27 17.24
N GLY A 54 -2.15 -0.72 18.27
CA GLY A 54 -1.43 -0.37 19.51
C GLY A 54 -1.25 -1.59 20.43
N LYS A 55 -0.81 -1.33 21.67
CA LYS A 55 -0.67 -2.38 22.69
C LYS A 55 -1.99 -3.00 23.14
N ASP A 56 -3.11 -2.32 22.89
CA ASP A 56 -4.46 -2.82 23.15
C ASP A 56 -4.86 -4.01 22.25
N GLY A 57 -4.05 -4.31 21.21
CA GLY A 57 -4.32 -5.38 20.26
C GLY A 57 -5.49 -5.10 19.32
N VAL A 58 -6.09 -3.91 19.37
CA VAL A 58 -7.26 -3.58 18.54
C VAL A 58 -6.80 -3.02 17.19
N PRO A 59 -7.04 -3.71 16.08
CA PRO A 59 -6.69 -3.23 14.76
C PRO A 59 -7.55 -2.02 14.38
N ARG A 60 -6.91 -1.02 13.76
CA ARG A 60 -7.57 0.18 13.28
C ARG A 60 -7.16 0.44 11.84
N ILE A 61 -8.12 0.87 11.03
CA ILE A 61 -7.90 1.21 9.63
C ILE A 61 -8.15 2.70 9.42
N SER A 62 -7.30 3.32 8.62
CA SER A 62 -7.45 4.68 8.09
C SER A 62 -7.34 4.64 6.58
N VAL A 63 -8.31 5.22 5.88
CA VAL A 63 -8.18 5.47 4.44
C VAL A 63 -7.45 6.80 4.28
N VAL A 64 -6.33 6.78 3.59
CA VAL A 64 -5.40 7.91 3.48
C VAL A 64 -4.80 7.99 2.07
N ASP A 65 -4.41 9.20 1.68
CA ASP A 65 -3.64 9.39 0.46
C ASP A 65 -2.16 9.09 0.71
N TYR A 66 -1.48 8.62 -0.33
CA TYR A 66 -0.06 8.32 -0.28
C TYR A 66 0.67 8.71 -1.55
N VAL A 67 1.98 8.80 -1.44
CA VAL A 67 2.94 8.79 -2.54
C VAL A 67 3.96 7.69 -2.28
N ASN A 68 4.65 7.23 -3.31
CA ASN A 68 5.70 6.24 -3.15
C ASN A 68 7.04 6.71 -3.73
N GLU A 69 8.12 6.29 -3.07
CA GLU A 69 9.48 6.35 -3.60
C GLU A 69 10.03 4.93 -3.67
N GLY A 70 10.12 4.39 -4.88
CA GLY A 70 10.33 2.96 -5.05
C GLY A 70 9.19 2.17 -4.41
N LEU A 71 9.52 1.24 -3.53
CA LEU A 71 8.56 0.43 -2.77
C LEU A 71 8.12 1.09 -1.46
N THR A 72 8.83 2.13 -1.00
CA THR A 72 8.52 2.85 0.25
C THR A 72 7.29 3.72 0.07
N ILE A 73 6.40 3.72 1.05
CA ILE A 73 5.15 4.47 1.05
C ILE A 73 5.26 5.66 2.01
N TYR A 74 4.85 6.83 1.55
CA TYR A 74 4.76 8.04 2.35
C TYR A 74 3.31 8.49 2.43
N ILE A 75 2.84 8.78 3.64
CA ILE A 75 1.47 9.19 3.93
C ILE A 75 1.52 10.55 4.64
N PHE A 76 0.76 11.50 4.12
CA PHE A 76 0.59 12.81 4.74
C PHE A 76 -0.74 12.85 5.51
N SER A 77 -0.71 13.21 6.79
CA SER A 77 -1.92 13.17 7.61
C SER A 77 -1.82 14.06 8.86
N GLU A 78 -2.97 14.63 9.26
CA GLU A 78 -3.05 15.56 10.39
C GLU A 78 -3.10 14.87 11.75
N GLY A 79 -3.80 13.83 11.94
CA GLY A 79 -4.00 13.29 13.30
C GLY A 79 -4.66 11.92 13.34
N GLY A 80 -5.14 11.58 14.52
CA GLY A 80 -5.95 10.39 14.79
C GLY A 80 -5.19 9.25 15.47
N LYS A 81 -5.96 8.20 15.82
CA LYS A 81 -5.50 7.06 16.61
C LYS A 81 -4.33 6.29 16.01
N LYS A 82 -4.15 6.35 14.67
CA LYS A 82 -3.00 5.74 13.99
C LYS A 82 -1.65 6.19 14.54
N PHE A 83 -1.51 7.47 14.92
CA PHE A 83 -0.28 7.99 15.47
C PHE A 83 -0.02 7.51 16.91
N GLU A 84 -1.06 7.34 17.71
CA GLU A 84 -0.95 6.76 19.03
C GLU A 84 -0.52 5.29 18.94
N ASN A 85 -1.14 4.52 18.04
CA ASN A 85 -0.79 3.14 17.77
C ASN A 85 0.69 3.01 17.32
N LEU A 86 1.12 3.84 16.37
CA LEU A 86 2.48 3.79 15.82
C LEU A 86 3.57 4.19 16.84
N LYS A 87 3.24 4.97 17.86
CA LYS A 87 4.16 5.23 18.98
C LYS A 87 4.42 3.97 19.82
N GLU A 88 3.43 3.11 19.95
CA GLU A 88 3.49 1.90 20.77
C GLU A 88 3.97 0.68 19.97
N ASN A 89 3.65 0.62 18.69
CA ASN A 89 3.95 -0.48 17.78
C ASN A 89 4.12 0.07 16.37
N ASN A 90 5.33 0.05 15.85
CA ASN A 90 5.67 0.57 14.54
C ASN A 90 5.31 -0.36 13.37
N LYS A 91 4.69 -1.49 13.62
CA LYS A 91 4.23 -2.39 12.55
C LYS A 91 2.98 -1.82 11.89
N ALA A 92 3.00 -1.77 10.58
CA ALA A 92 1.90 -1.30 9.77
C ALA A 92 1.60 -2.29 8.64
N ALA A 93 0.32 -2.33 8.24
CA ALA A 93 -0.07 -3.01 7.02
C ALA A 93 -0.85 -2.04 6.11
N ILE A 94 -0.64 -2.17 4.80
CA ILE A 94 -1.29 -1.33 3.80
C ILE A 94 -1.97 -2.23 2.77
N GLY A 95 -3.23 -1.94 2.47
CA GLY A 95 -3.96 -2.54 1.37
C GLY A 95 -4.25 -1.52 0.29
N ILE A 96 -3.89 -1.84 -0.96
CA ILE A 96 -4.21 -1.04 -2.14
C ILE A 96 -4.84 -1.98 -3.15
N GLY A 97 -6.07 -1.70 -3.55
CA GLY A 97 -6.81 -2.56 -4.48
C GLY A 97 -7.63 -1.76 -5.47
N THR A 98 -7.81 -2.31 -6.65
CA THR A 98 -8.69 -1.75 -7.67
C THR A 98 -10.10 -2.29 -7.46
N SER A 99 -11.07 -1.39 -7.29
CA SER A 99 -12.49 -1.77 -7.28
C SER A 99 -12.90 -2.25 -8.67
N THR A 100 -13.41 -3.49 -8.76
CA THR A 100 -13.80 -4.10 -10.03
C THR A 100 -14.88 -5.16 -9.86
N LYS A 101 -15.69 -5.34 -10.91
CA LYS A 101 -16.69 -6.40 -10.98
C LYS A 101 -16.24 -7.59 -11.85
N THR A 102 -15.04 -7.54 -12.42
CA THR A 102 -14.55 -8.57 -13.32
C THR A 102 -13.26 -9.18 -12.80
N PHE A 103 -13.13 -10.49 -12.89
CA PHE A 103 -11.93 -11.22 -12.47
C PHE A 103 -10.64 -10.68 -13.15
N LYS A 104 -10.71 -10.41 -14.46
CA LYS A 104 -9.54 -9.90 -15.22
C LYS A 104 -9.03 -8.56 -14.71
N ALA A 105 -9.91 -7.69 -14.21
CA ALA A 105 -9.54 -6.37 -13.77
C ALA A 105 -9.03 -6.32 -12.31
N VAL A 106 -9.09 -7.45 -11.59
CA VAL A 106 -8.58 -7.53 -10.20
C VAL A 106 -7.09 -7.27 -10.18
N ARG A 107 -6.69 -6.28 -9.39
CA ARG A 107 -5.30 -5.87 -9.19
C ARG A 107 -5.13 -5.25 -7.82
N GLY A 108 -4.03 -5.54 -7.15
CA GLY A 108 -3.74 -4.92 -5.86
C GLY A 108 -2.44 -5.39 -5.26
N VAL A 109 -2.09 -4.77 -4.14
CA VAL A 109 -0.95 -5.13 -3.31
C VAL A 109 -1.31 -5.03 -1.84
N ASN A 110 -0.93 -6.03 -1.07
CA ASN A 110 -0.91 -6.02 0.38
C ASN A 110 0.53 -5.85 0.83
N ILE A 111 0.79 -4.91 1.72
CA ILE A 111 2.12 -4.53 2.20
C ILE A 111 2.15 -4.69 3.71
N CYS A 112 3.13 -5.38 4.26
CA CYS A 112 3.51 -5.34 5.66
C CYS A 112 4.85 -4.62 5.78
N GLY A 113 5.01 -3.77 6.79
CA GLY A 113 6.24 -3.01 6.95
C GLY A 113 6.38 -2.34 8.30
N ALA A 114 7.51 -1.66 8.47
CA ALA A 114 7.79 -0.80 9.61
C ALA A 114 7.47 0.66 9.27
N ALA A 115 6.72 1.31 10.15
CA ALA A 115 6.35 2.71 10.01
C ALA A 115 7.22 3.61 10.91
N GLU A 116 7.57 4.77 10.38
CA GLU A 116 8.21 5.87 11.10
C GLU A 116 7.34 7.12 10.95
N VAL A 117 7.23 7.89 12.00
CA VAL A 117 6.42 9.12 12.01
C VAL A 117 7.35 10.31 12.14
N PHE A 118 7.25 11.24 11.21
CA PHE A 118 8.04 12.47 11.16
C PHE A 118 7.15 13.69 11.40
N THR A 119 7.68 14.63 12.16
CA THR A 119 7.13 15.96 12.44
C THR A 119 7.95 17.05 11.73
N GLU A 120 7.52 18.30 11.76
CA GLU A 120 8.17 19.41 11.04
C GLU A 120 9.65 19.62 11.35
N ASP A 121 10.11 19.19 12.51
CA ASP A 121 11.50 19.33 12.94
C ASP A 121 12.40 18.18 12.43
N ASP A 122 11.82 17.18 11.76
CA ASP A 122 12.53 16.00 11.26
C ASP A 122 12.88 16.13 9.76
N GLU A 123 14.08 15.71 9.36
CA GLU A 123 14.47 15.66 7.93
C GLU A 123 13.52 14.80 7.10
N GLY A 124 13.03 13.70 7.67
CA GLY A 124 12.05 12.83 7.01
C GLY A 124 10.72 13.51 6.71
N PHE A 125 10.34 14.54 7.48
CA PHE A 125 9.17 15.37 7.17
C PHE A 125 9.42 16.23 5.93
N ALA A 126 10.56 16.91 5.88
CA ALA A 126 10.92 17.74 4.73
C ALA A 126 10.97 16.92 3.44
N HIS A 127 11.58 15.74 3.48
CA HIS A 127 11.62 14.83 2.34
C HIS A 127 10.21 14.39 1.90
N GLY A 128 9.37 13.96 2.85
CA GLY A 128 7.98 13.57 2.56
C GLY A 128 7.18 14.73 1.92
N MET A 129 7.33 15.96 2.43
CA MET A 129 6.68 17.15 1.86
C MET A 129 7.11 17.42 0.41
N GLU A 130 8.37 17.18 0.07
CA GLU A 130 8.85 17.29 -1.32
C GLU A 130 8.13 16.29 -2.24
N LEU A 131 7.93 15.05 -1.79
CA LEU A 131 7.21 14.03 -2.55
C LEU A 131 5.73 14.39 -2.77
N PHE A 132 5.08 15.04 -1.78
CA PHE A 132 3.69 15.52 -1.91
C PHE A 132 3.55 16.85 -2.66
N ARG A 133 4.61 17.60 -2.87
CA ARG A 133 4.59 18.92 -3.52
C ARG A 133 3.83 18.96 -4.86
N PRO A 134 3.97 17.98 -5.79
CA PRO A 134 3.22 17.98 -7.04
C PRO A 134 1.70 17.88 -6.82
N ILE A 135 1.27 17.13 -5.81
CA ILE A 135 -0.15 16.95 -5.45
C ILE A 135 -0.70 18.27 -4.90
N PHE A 136 0.00 18.91 -3.97
CA PHE A 136 -0.41 20.20 -3.41
C PHE A 136 -0.49 21.29 -4.48
N LYS A 137 0.51 21.38 -5.37
CA LYS A 137 0.47 22.33 -6.49
C LYS A 137 -0.74 22.11 -7.42
N ASN A 138 -1.13 20.86 -7.62
CA ASN A 138 -2.31 20.56 -8.41
C ASN A 138 -3.61 20.99 -7.69
N PHE A 139 -3.71 20.77 -6.39
CA PHE A 139 -4.83 21.23 -5.59
C PHE A 139 -4.91 22.76 -5.54
N GLU A 140 -3.79 23.45 -5.27
CA GLU A 140 -3.71 24.92 -5.30
C GLU A 140 -4.23 25.51 -6.64
N LYS A 141 -3.87 24.85 -7.74
CA LYS A 141 -4.33 25.22 -9.08
C LYS A 141 -5.85 25.07 -9.23
N GLN A 142 -6.42 24.02 -8.64
CA GLN A 142 -7.87 23.73 -8.71
C GLN A 142 -8.69 24.67 -7.84
N ILE A 143 -8.21 25.01 -6.65
CA ILE A 143 -8.93 25.87 -5.69
C ILE A 143 -8.60 27.36 -5.85
N GLY A 144 -7.51 27.71 -6.55
CA GLY A 144 -7.11 29.08 -6.83
C GLY A 144 -6.44 29.83 -5.68
N ILE A 145 -6.09 29.13 -4.58
CA ILE A 145 -5.40 29.68 -3.40
C ILE A 145 -4.27 28.77 -2.95
N PRO A 146 -3.18 29.31 -2.34
CA PRO A 146 -2.14 28.49 -1.72
C PRO A 146 -2.70 27.63 -0.59
N ILE A 147 -2.13 26.43 -0.43
CA ILE A 147 -2.44 25.55 0.69
C ILE A 147 -1.38 25.77 1.77
N GLU A 148 -1.83 26.23 2.93
CA GLU A 148 -0.99 26.42 4.11
C GLU A 148 -1.50 25.54 5.24
N PHE A 149 -0.60 24.86 5.92
CA PHE A 149 -0.92 24.05 7.09
C PHE A 149 -0.42 24.72 8.36
N PRO A 150 -1.25 24.82 9.42
CA PRO A 150 -0.77 25.31 10.71
C PRO A 150 0.43 24.50 11.21
N LYS A 151 1.41 25.20 11.81
CA LYS A 151 2.63 24.55 12.34
C LYS A 151 2.26 23.44 13.34
N GLY A 152 2.92 22.29 13.21
CA GLY A 152 2.71 21.11 14.07
C GLY A 152 1.44 20.30 13.78
N MET A 153 0.61 20.75 12.83
CA MET A 153 -0.63 20.05 12.49
C MET A 153 -0.36 18.75 11.73
N MET A 154 0.53 18.81 10.77
CA MET A 154 0.74 17.71 9.82
C MET A 154 1.92 16.83 10.22
N LYS A 155 1.84 15.58 9.80
CA LYS A 155 2.89 14.56 9.99
C LYS A 155 3.04 13.74 8.72
N ILE A 156 4.24 13.20 8.52
CA ILE A 156 4.53 12.20 7.50
C ILE A 156 4.67 10.85 8.19
N ILE A 157 4.03 9.82 7.64
CA ILE A 157 4.30 8.43 7.98
C ILE A 157 5.05 7.81 6.81
N ARG A 158 6.26 7.33 7.04
CA ARG A 158 7.00 6.50 6.09
C ARG A 158 6.81 5.04 6.46
N VAL A 159 6.37 4.22 5.52
CA VAL A 159 6.28 2.77 5.70
C VAL A 159 7.30 2.10 4.78
N THR A 160 8.33 1.52 5.40
CA THR A 160 9.33 0.69 4.71
C THR A 160 8.82 -0.75 4.67
N PRO A 161 8.55 -1.31 3.49
CA PRO A 161 8.00 -2.65 3.38
C PRO A 161 9.00 -3.72 3.79
N THR A 162 8.50 -4.77 4.44
CA THR A 162 9.24 -5.99 4.73
C THR A 162 8.73 -7.17 3.92
N LYS A 163 7.41 -7.18 3.65
CA LYS A 163 6.74 -8.20 2.84
C LYS A 163 5.64 -7.58 2.02
N MET A 164 5.47 -8.07 0.79
CA MET A 164 4.36 -7.71 -0.08
C MET A 164 3.75 -8.94 -0.75
N VAL A 165 2.46 -8.87 -1.01
CA VAL A 165 1.74 -9.83 -1.87
C VAL A 165 1.06 -9.03 -2.97
N TYR A 166 1.44 -9.28 -4.20
CA TYR A 166 0.93 -8.58 -5.38
C TYR A 166 0.11 -9.51 -6.27
N TYR A 167 -0.94 -8.98 -6.84
CA TYR A 167 -1.76 -9.67 -7.82
C TYR A 167 -2.19 -8.73 -8.96
N HIS A 168 -2.18 -9.25 -10.17
CA HIS A 168 -2.62 -8.57 -11.38
C HIS A 168 -3.17 -9.58 -12.37
N ASN A 169 -4.45 -9.91 -12.24
CA ASN A 169 -5.06 -11.03 -12.96
C ASN A 169 -4.92 -10.92 -14.48
N ASN A 170 -5.11 -9.73 -15.05
CA ASN A 170 -4.98 -9.56 -16.51
C ASN A 170 -3.56 -9.84 -17.05
N LYS A 171 -2.55 -9.77 -16.18
CA LYS A 171 -1.16 -10.13 -16.50
C LYS A 171 -0.79 -11.55 -16.11
N GLY A 172 -1.71 -12.31 -15.55
CA GLY A 172 -1.45 -13.67 -15.07
C GLY A 172 -0.63 -13.73 -13.78
N ILE A 173 -0.52 -12.63 -13.03
CA ILE A 173 0.20 -12.59 -11.75
C ILE A 173 -0.80 -12.82 -10.63
N SER A 174 -0.64 -13.93 -9.89
CA SER A 174 -1.50 -14.30 -8.77
C SER A 174 -0.63 -14.55 -7.54
N ASN A 175 -0.95 -13.83 -6.45
CA ASN A 175 -0.27 -13.97 -5.15
C ASN A 175 1.28 -14.00 -5.24
N ALA A 176 1.86 -13.11 -6.03
CA ALA A 176 3.32 -13.02 -6.12
C ALA A 176 3.86 -12.37 -4.83
N HIS A 177 4.76 -13.10 -4.17
CA HIS A 177 5.37 -12.71 -2.89
C HIS A 177 6.68 -11.97 -3.12
N TRP A 178 6.87 -10.88 -2.41
CA TRP A 178 8.11 -10.12 -2.32
C TRP A 178 8.50 -9.99 -0.85
N GLU A 179 9.77 -10.19 -0.54
CA GLU A 179 10.34 -9.98 0.80
C GLU A 179 11.61 -9.14 0.69
N ALA A 180 11.77 -8.22 1.66
CA ALA A 180 13.02 -7.47 1.85
C ALA A 180 14.18 -8.45 2.17
N GLU A 181 15.38 -8.07 1.79
CA GLU A 181 16.61 -8.80 2.13
C GLU A 181 16.97 -8.64 3.59
#